data_a2bffc39670811698641270634747375
#
_entry.id   a2bffc39670811698641270634747375
#
_cell.length_a   1.000
_cell.length_b   1.000
_cell.length_c   1.000
_cell.angle_alpha   90.00
_cell.angle_beta   90.00
_cell.angle_gamma   90.00
#
_symmetry.space_group_name_H-M   'P 1'
#
loop_
_entity.id
_entity.type
_entity.pdbx_description
1 polymer ?
#
loop_
_entity_poly.entity_id
_entity_poly.type
_entity_poly.pdbx_seq_one_letter_code
_entity_poly.pdbx_strand_id
1 'polypeptide(L)'
;MIDYETSHNLTYTQILSISKGLNVISEFYDVNAICSVKGTNICAVSLGQSVPDAMQKTIDSNPVDFMDSVIIASKEVDSETVKFLKNTNIIVAPKYTKNALEYLNTHSIIYVTVNTPLKDYKKYLSNETKVTPLGTLIQTPNLSELNKDSF
;
A
#
# COMPACT_ATOMS: atom_id res chain seq x y z
N MET A 1 -16.14 -3.23 -6.68
CA MET A 1 -14.88 -3.91 -6.26
C MET A 1 -13.68 -3.16 -6.84
N ILE A 2 -12.60 -3.05 -6.08
CA ILE A 2 -11.35 -2.44 -6.56
C ILE A 2 -10.78 -3.30 -7.69
N ASP A 3 -10.43 -2.68 -8.80
CA ASP A 3 -9.78 -3.35 -9.92
C ASP A 3 -8.26 -3.34 -9.71
N TYR A 4 -7.67 -4.53 -9.70
CA TYR A 4 -6.22 -4.67 -9.49
C TYR A 4 -5.69 -5.90 -10.25
N GLU A 5 -4.38 -5.86 -10.51
CA GLU A 5 -3.63 -6.96 -11.09
C GLU A 5 -2.46 -7.31 -10.18
N THR A 6 -2.11 -8.58 -10.09
CA THR A 6 -0.98 -9.05 -9.28
C THR A 6 -0.08 -9.97 -10.07
N SER A 7 1.23 -9.86 -9.83
CA SER A 7 2.23 -10.73 -10.47
C SER A 7 2.20 -12.17 -9.93
N HIS A 8 1.70 -12.38 -8.72
CA HIS A 8 1.65 -13.68 -8.04
C HIS A 8 0.36 -13.80 -7.23
N ASN A 9 -0.01 -15.01 -6.87
CA ASN A 9 -1.12 -15.24 -5.96
C ASN A 9 -0.80 -14.67 -4.58
N LEU A 10 -1.78 -13.98 -3.99
CA LEU A 10 -1.64 -13.36 -2.68
C LEU A 10 -2.30 -14.21 -1.60
N THR A 11 -1.67 -14.26 -0.42
CA THR A 11 -2.28 -14.88 0.76
C THR A 11 -3.35 -13.96 1.34
N TYR A 12 -4.21 -14.51 2.20
CA TYR A 12 -5.24 -13.75 2.90
C TYR A 12 -4.65 -12.58 3.72
N THR A 13 -3.57 -12.84 4.46
CA THR A 13 -2.89 -11.80 5.25
C THR A 13 -2.31 -10.71 4.38
N GLN A 14 -1.74 -11.07 3.21
CA GLN A 14 -1.23 -10.09 2.25
C GLN A 14 -2.35 -9.19 1.71
N ILE A 15 -3.49 -9.78 1.36
CA ILE A 15 -4.66 -9.02 0.89
C ILE A 15 -5.14 -8.04 1.96
N LEU A 16 -5.22 -8.48 3.23
CA LEU A 16 -5.61 -7.61 4.34
C LEU A 16 -4.62 -6.46 4.53
N SER A 17 -3.33 -6.75 4.47
CA SER A 17 -2.27 -5.73 4.58
C SER A 17 -2.38 -4.68 3.47
N ILE A 18 -2.58 -5.13 2.25
CA ILE A 18 -2.77 -4.25 1.08
C ILE A 18 -4.01 -3.38 1.27
N SER A 19 -5.12 -3.96 1.70
CA SER A 19 -6.37 -3.24 1.92
C SER A 19 -6.22 -2.13 2.97
N LYS A 20 -5.53 -2.42 4.06
CA LYS A 20 -5.25 -1.41 5.10
C LYS A 20 -4.36 -0.29 4.58
N GLY A 21 -3.31 -0.63 3.87
CA GLY A 21 -2.40 0.36 3.28
C GLY A 21 -3.09 1.22 2.24
N LEU A 22 -3.92 0.66 1.38
CA LEU A 22 -4.69 1.40 0.39
C LEU A 22 -5.67 2.37 1.03
N ASN A 23 -6.30 1.98 2.13
CA ASN A 23 -7.19 2.87 2.86
C ASN A 23 -6.46 4.12 3.37
N VAL A 24 -5.25 3.96 3.88
CA VAL A 24 -4.41 5.08 4.31
C VAL A 24 -3.91 5.89 3.12
N ILE A 25 -3.32 5.22 2.12
CA ILE A 25 -2.68 5.91 1.00
C ILE A 25 -3.69 6.66 0.11
N SER A 26 -4.94 6.24 0.09
CA SER A 26 -6.00 6.92 -0.66
C SER A 26 -6.24 8.36 -0.19
N GLU A 27 -5.91 8.68 1.07
CA GLU A 27 -5.96 10.05 1.59
C GLU A 27 -4.87 10.96 0.99
N PHE A 28 -3.83 10.37 0.43
CA PHE A 28 -2.65 11.05 -0.11
C PHE A 28 -2.50 10.86 -1.61
N TYR A 29 -3.61 10.64 -2.32
CA TYR A 29 -3.59 10.31 -3.76
C TYR A 29 -2.94 11.38 -4.64
N ASP A 30 -2.90 12.62 -4.19
CA ASP A 30 -2.40 13.77 -4.96
C ASP A 30 -0.95 14.16 -4.61
N VAL A 31 -0.31 13.46 -3.68
CA VAL A 31 1.07 13.71 -3.26
C VAL A 31 1.90 12.43 -3.34
N ASN A 32 3.23 12.58 -3.31
CA ASN A 32 4.14 11.44 -3.28
C ASN A 32 4.17 10.86 -1.86
N ALA A 33 3.51 9.75 -1.67
CA ALA A 33 3.38 9.10 -0.36
C ALA A 33 3.71 7.62 -0.45
N ILE A 34 4.31 7.10 0.61
CA ILE A 34 4.59 5.68 0.80
C ILE A 34 4.02 5.25 2.15
N CYS A 35 3.33 4.12 2.15
CA CYS A 35 2.85 3.48 3.37
C CYS A 35 3.49 2.09 3.48
N SER A 36 4.02 1.73 4.64
CA SER A 36 4.49 0.38 4.91
C SER A 36 3.57 -0.32 5.90
N VAL A 37 3.25 -1.58 5.61
CA VAL A 37 2.33 -2.40 6.41
C VAL A 37 3.02 -3.74 6.70
N LYS A 38 3.09 -4.13 7.95
CA LYS A 38 3.65 -5.42 8.36
C LYS A 38 2.65 -6.15 9.24
N GLY A 39 2.28 -7.38 8.82
CA GLY A 39 1.35 -8.21 9.58
C GLY A 39 0.02 -7.49 9.86
N THR A 40 -0.55 -6.79 8.91
CA THR A 40 -1.79 -5.99 9.00
C THR A 40 -1.69 -4.71 9.86
N ASN A 41 -0.50 -4.33 10.33
CA ASN A 41 -0.27 -3.10 11.09
C ASN A 41 0.44 -2.06 10.21
N ILE A 42 -0.06 -0.83 10.24
CA ILE A 42 0.60 0.29 9.57
C ILE A 42 1.86 0.62 10.37
N CYS A 43 3.02 0.54 9.72
CA CYS A 43 4.32 0.80 10.36
C CYS A 43 4.80 2.22 10.13
N ALA A 44 4.58 2.77 8.93
CA ALA A 44 5.01 4.10 8.59
C ALA A 44 4.19 4.65 7.43
N VAL A 45 4.01 5.97 7.42
CA VAL A 45 3.47 6.74 6.29
C VAL A 45 4.40 7.92 6.11
N SER A 46 4.95 8.07 4.92
CA SER A 46 5.92 9.13 4.63
C SER A 46 5.54 9.88 3.37
N LEU A 47 5.71 11.19 3.40
CA LEU A 47 5.52 12.08 2.25
C LEU A 47 6.88 12.57 1.78
N GLY A 48 7.03 12.76 0.48
CA GLY A 48 8.30 13.23 -0.08
C GLY A 48 8.10 14.11 -1.30
N GLN A 49 9.19 14.71 -1.76
CA GLN A 49 9.21 15.50 -2.99
C GLN A 49 9.14 14.60 -4.23
N SER A 50 9.47 13.33 -4.07
CA SER A 50 9.38 12.29 -5.08
C SER A 50 9.04 10.96 -4.41
N VAL A 51 8.67 9.95 -5.20
CA VAL A 51 8.41 8.62 -4.64
C VAL A 51 9.67 8.00 -4.02
N PRO A 52 10.87 8.07 -4.65
CA PRO A 52 12.10 7.60 -3.99
C PRO A 52 12.41 8.32 -2.68
N ASP A 53 12.16 9.62 -2.59
CA ASP A 53 12.35 10.40 -1.37
C ASP A 53 11.42 9.92 -0.25
N ALA A 54 10.15 9.71 -0.56
CA ALA A 54 9.19 9.15 0.39
C ALA A 54 9.60 7.74 0.84
N MET A 55 10.10 6.92 -0.08
CA MET A 55 10.59 5.57 0.23
C MET A 55 11.77 5.61 1.21
N GLN A 56 12.74 6.50 0.97
CA GLN A 56 13.89 6.65 1.86
C GLN A 56 13.44 7.06 3.27
N LYS A 57 12.50 7.98 3.38
CA LYS A 57 11.95 8.41 4.67
C LYS A 57 11.23 7.27 5.39
N THR A 58 10.53 6.43 4.65
CA THR A 58 9.86 5.24 5.21
C THR A 58 10.87 4.28 5.82
N ILE A 59 11.97 4.02 5.10
CA ILE A 59 13.05 3.14 5.58
C ILE A 59 13.72 3.74 6.81
N ASP A 60 14.05 5.03 6.77
CA ASP A 60 14.76 5.73 7.85
C ASP A 60 13.93 5.76 9.13
N SER A 61 12.60 5.86 9.01
CA SER A 61 11.72 5.91 10.18
C SER A 61 11.63 4.57 10.91
N ASN A 62 11.69 3.45 10.20
CA ASN A 62 11.59 2.12 10.80
C ASN A 62 12.25 1.06 9.91
N PRO A 63 13.61 1.00 9.91
CA PRO A 63 14.34 0.08 9.02
C PRO A 63 14.03 -1.39 9.25
N VAL A 64 13.80 -1.79 10.51
CA VAL A 64 13.53 -3.19 10.86
C VAL A 64 12.17 -3.62 10.33
N ASP A 65 11.14 -2.83 10.54
CA ASP A 65 9.79 -3.16 10.08
C ASP A 65 9.62 -2.99 8.57
N PHE A 66 10.50 -2.24 7.91
CA PHE A 66 10.50 -2.14 6.46
C PHE A 66 10.78 -3.51 5.82
N MET A 67 11.64 -4.32 6.44
CA MET A 67 11.92 -5.67 5.96
C MET A 67 10.65 -6.52 6.05
N ASP A 68 10.38 -7.27 5.00
CA ASP A 68 9.20 -8.16 4.89
C ASP A 68 7.86 -7.42 4.87
N SER A 69 7.85 -6.09 4.77
CA SER A 69 6.61 -5.30 4.75
C SER A 69 6.00 -5.24 3.35
N VAL A 70 4.70 -4.91 3.32
CA VAL A 70 3.99 -4.52 2.11
C VAL A 70 4.13 -3.00 1.97
N ILE A 71 4.57 -2.56 0.79
CA ILE A 71 4.82 -1.14 0.50
C ILE A 71 3.76 -0.66 -0.49
N ILE A 72 3.04 0.39 -0.14
CA ILE A 72 2.01 0.97 -0.99
C ILE A 72 2.42 2.39 -1.37
N ALA A 73 2.45 2.66 -2.67
CA ALA A 73 2.77 3.97 -3.23
C ALA A 73 1.53 4.65 -3.78
N SER A 74 1.45 5.97 -3.62
CA SER A 74 0.35 6.78 -4.14
C SER A 74 0.50 7.16 -5.61
N LYS A 75 1.70 7.12 -6.13
CA LYS A 75 2.06 7.55 -7.48
C LYS A 75 2.84 6.47 -8.23
N GLU A 76 3.16 6.74 -9.50
CA GLU A 76 3.96 5.85 -10.33
C GLU A 76 5.29 5.51 -9.64
N VAL A 77 5.62 4.23 -9.64
CA VAL A 77 6.88 3.70 -9.08
C VAL A 77 7.89 3.57 -10.21
N ASP A 78 9.08 4.13 -10.00
CA ASP A 78 10.19 4.11 -10.94
C ASP A 78 11.31 3.14 -10.50
N SER A 79 12.35 3.03 -11.32
CA SER A 79 13.48 2.14 -11.04
C SER A 79 14.27 2.54 -9.80
N GLU A 80 14.32 3.82 -9.45
CA GLU A 80 14.99 4.29 -8.25
C GLU A 80 14.28 3.79 -6.99
N THR A 81 12.97 3.80 -7.00
CA THR A 81 12.15 3.36 -5.86
C THR A 81 12.28 1.85 -5.62
N VAL A 82 12.24 1.04 -6.67
CA VAL A 82 12.25 -0.43 -6.50
C VAL A 82 13.59 -0.96 -6.02
N LYS A 83 14.68 -0.22 -6.19
CA LYS A 83 16.01 -0.62 -5.71
C LYS A 83 16.09 -0.74 -4.18
N PHE A 84 15.19 -0.09 -3.44
CA PHE A 84 15.12 -0.23 -1.99
C PHE A 84 14.47 -1.54 -1.54
N LEU A 85 13.76 -2.23 -2.42
CA LEU A 85 12.97 -3.41 -2.08
C LEU A 85 13.83 -4.68 -2.04
N LYS A 86 13.41 -5.62 -1.20
CA LYS A 86 13.93 -6.99 -1.14
C LYS A 86 12.88 -7.96 -1.68
N ASN A 87 13.28 -9.19 -1.99
CA ASN A 87 12.35 -10.21 -2.49
C ASN A 87 11.28 -10.62 -1.48
N THR A 88 11.43 -10.23 -0.22
CA THR A 88 10.43 -10.44 0.84
C THR A 88 9.39 -9.33 0.92
N ASN A 89 9.61 -8.20 0.22
CA ASN A 89 8.65 -7.11 0.14
C ASN A 89 7.59 -7.39 -0.95
N ILE A 90 6.43 -6.77 -0.79
CA ILE A 90 5.42 -6.64 -1.83
C ILE A 90 5.24 -5.15 -2.10
N ILE A 91 5.23 -4.74 -3.35
CA ILE A 91 4.97 -3.35 -3.75
C ILE A 91 3.61 -3.23 -4.40
N VAL A 92 2.85 -2.21 -4.00
CA VAL A 92 1.53 -1.88 -4.55
C VAL A 92 1.56 -0.44 -5.05
N ALA A 93 1.15 -0.22 -6.27
CA ALA A 93 1.15 1.11 -6.87
C ALA A 93 0.13 1.20 -7.99
N PRO A 94 -0.30 2.42 -8.37
CA PRO A 94 -1.22 2.60 -9.49
C PRO A 94 -0.56 2.38 -10.84
N LYS A 95 0.76 2.56 -10.93
CA LYS A 95 1.51 2.44 -12.18
C LYS A 95 2.99 2.19 -11.88
N TYR A 96 3.67 1.56 -12.84
CA TYR A 96 5.11 1.29 -12.79
C TYR A 96 5.75 1.71 -14.10
N THR A 97 6.99 2.20 -14.04
CA THR A 97 7.79 2.39 -15.25
C THR A 97 8.24 1.04 -15.79
N LYS A 98 8.59 0.99 -17.07
CA LYS A 98 9.10 -0.22 -17.71
C LYS A 98 10.34 -0.76 -17.00
N ASN A 99 11.28 0.11 -16.64
CA ASN A 99 12.50 -0.26 -15.94
C ASN A 99 12.19 -0.80 -14.53
N ALA A 100 11.21 -0.23 -13.85
CA ALA A 100 10.76 -0.74 -12.55
C ALA A 100 10.22 -2.17 -12.67
N LEU A 101 9.38 -2.44 -13.67
CA LEU A 101 8.83 -3.78 -13.90
C LEU A 101 9.93 -4.80 -14.20
N GLU A 102 10.91 -4.43 -15.02
CA GLU A 102 12.07 -5.31 -15.31
C GLU A 102 12.84 -5.66 -14.04
N TYR A 103 13.09 -4.67 -13.18
CA TYR A 103 13.77 -4.88 -11.90
C TYR A 103 12.98 -5.83 -10.99
N LEU A 104 11.67 -5.61 -10.87
CA LEU A 104 10.80 -6.42 -10.02
C LEU A 104 10.78 -7.88 -10.50
N ASN A 105 10.68 -8.11 -11.79
CA ASN A 105 10.70 -9.45 -12.37
C ASN A 105 12.06 -10.13 -12.19
N THR A 106 13.14 -9.40 -12.41
CA THR A 106 14.52 -9.92 -12.27
C THR A 106 14.81 -10.35 -10.83
N HIS A 107 14.32 -9.61 -9.85
CA HIS A 107 14.59 -9.87 -8.42
C HIS A 107 13.48 -10.67 -7.73
N SER A 108 12.51 -11.17 -8.50
CA SER A 108 11.38 -11.98 -7.97
C SER A 108 10.60 -11.26 -6.87
N ILE A 109 10.39 -9.96 -7.03
CA ILE A 109 9.60 -9.14 -6.10
C ILE A 109 8.14 -9.16 -6.56
N ILE A 110 7.22 -9.49 -5.65
CA ILE A 110 5.79 -9.48 -5.95
C ILE A 110 5.30 -8.03 -6.05
N TYR A 111 4.55 -7.72 -7.11
CA TYR A 111 3.98 -6.40 -7.29
C TYR A 111 2.49 -6.48 -7.63
N VAL A 112 1.76 -5.46 -7.21
CA VAL A 112 0.32 -5.32 -7.43
C VAL A 112 0.08 -3.96 -8.08
N THR A 113 -0.68 -3.95 -9.17
CA THR A 113 -1.11 -2.72 -9.84
C THR A 113 -2.57 -2.46 -9.51
N VAL A 114 -2.86 -1.28 -8.95
CA VAL A 114 -4.24 -0.87 -8.64
C VAL A 114 -4.73 0.01 -9.79
N ASN A 115 -5.68 -0.51 -10.56
CA ASN A 115 -6.23 0.20 -11.73
C ASN A 115 -7.31 1.21 -11.34
N THR A 116 -8.01 0.97 -10.24
CA THR A 116 -9.00 1.92 -9.72
C THR A 116 -8.28 3.17 -9.17
N PRO A 117 -8.69 4.39 -9.58
CA PRO A 117 -8.08 5.61 -9.04
C PRO A 117 -8.16 5.67 -7.53
N LEU A 118 -7.05 5.99 -6.86
CA LEU A 118 -6.98 6.04 -5.39
C LEU A 118 -7.96 7.06 -4.81
N LYS A 119 -8.22 8.16 -5.50
CA LYS A 119 -9.20 9.16 -5.08
C LYS A 119 -10.61 8.59 -4.92
N ASP A 120 -10.91 7.49 -5.61
CA ASP A 120 -12.22 6.84 -5.61
C ASP A 120 -12.27 5.63 -4.68
N TYR A 121 -11.17 5.31 -3.98
CA TYR A 121 -11.03 4.09 -3.18
C TYR A 121 -12.16 3.95 -2.15
N LYS A 122 -12.51 5.02 -1.45
CA LYS A 122 -13.52 4.97 -0.39
C LYS A 122 -14.91 4.61 -0.89
N LYS A 123 -15.20 4.81 -2.18
CA LYS A 123 -16.48 4.42 -2.79
C LYS A 123 -16.68 2.90 -2.81
N TYR A 124 -15.59 2.13 -2.70
CA TYR A 124 -15.60 0.68 -2.76
C TYR A 124 -15.52 0.02 -1.38
N LEU A 125 -15.45 0.80 -0.30
CA LEU A 125 -15.48 0.25 1.04
C LEU A 125 -16.85 -0.34 1.35
N SER A 126 -16.85 -1.53 1.96
CA SER A 126 -18.06 -2.22 2.39
C SER A 126 -18.15 -2.20 3.92
N ASN A 127 -19.33 -2.57 4.45
CA ASN A 127 -19.50 -2.74 5.88
C ASN A 127 -18.60 -3.86 6.40
N GLU A 128 -17.94 -3.62 7.54
CA GLU A 128 -17.20 -4.66 8.23
C GLU A 128 -18.17 -5.61 8.93
N THR A 129 -17.93 -6.92 8.76
CA THR A 129 -18.73 -7.95 9.42
C THR A 129 -17.82 -8.81 10.28
N LYS A 130 -18.15 -8.92 11.57
CA LYS A 130 -17.44 -9.77 12.53
C LYS A 130 -18.40 -10.81 13.09
N VAL A 131 -18.02 -12.09 12.99
CA VAL A 131 -18.76 -13.20 13.59
C VAL A 131 -18.15 -13.49 14.96
N THR A 132 -18.98 -13.46 16.00
CA THR A 132 -18.57 -13.73 17.39
C THR A 132 -19.46 -14.80 17.99
N PRO A 133 -19.09 -15.43 19.14
CA PRO A 133 -19.96 -16.36 19.86
C PRO A 133 -21.30 -15.75 20.28
N LEU A 134 -21.40 -14.41 20.35
CA LEU A 134 -22.63 -13.71 20.71
C LEU A 134 -23.45 -13.25 19.51
N GLY A 135 -22.95 -13.48 18.28
CA GLY A 135 -23.63 -13.09 17.04
C GLY A 135 -22.72 -12.43 16.02
N THR A 136 -23.32 -11.94 14.94
CA THR A 136 -22.62 -11.23 13.87
C THR A 136 -22.74 -9.72 14.08
N LEU A 137 -21.61 -9.01 14.08
CA LEU A 137 -21.55 -7.56 14.20
C LEU A 137 -21.22 -6.96 12.83
N ILE A 138 -21.94 -5.90 12.45
CA ILE A 138 -21.73 -5.17 11.21
C ILE A 138 -21.39 -3.73 11.54
N GLN A 139 -20.28 -3.22 10.99
CA GLN A 139 -19.84 -1.84 11.17
C GLN A 139 -19.71 -1.14 9.83
N THR A 140 -20.14 0.13 9.78
CA THR A 140 -19.91 0.97 8.62
C THR A 140 -18.46 1.44 8.61
N PRO A 141 -17.76 1.38 7.46
CA PRO A 141 -16.39 1.89 7.36
C PRO A 141 -16.31 3.38 7.71
N ASN A 142 -15.18 3.80 8.29
CA ASN A 142 -14.92 5.21 8.52
C ASN A 142 -14.57 5.89 7.20
N LEU A 143 -15.44 6.77 6.71
CA LEU A 143 -15.28 7.52 5.47
C LEU A 143 -14.75 8.94 5.69
N SER A 144 -14.41 9.33 6.92
CA SER A 144 -13.85 10.65 7.21
C SER A 144 -12.46 10.78 6.57
N GLU A 145 -12.22 11.92 5.94
CA GLU A 145 -10.92 12.23 5.36
C GLU A 145 -9.94 12.67 6.44
N LEU A 146 -8.68 12.26 6.27
CA LEU A 146 -7.61 12.73 7.14
C LEU A 146 -7.20 14.14 6.73
N ASN A 147 -6.95 15.00 7.71
CA ASN A 147 -6.37 16.31 7.47
C ASN A 147 -4.86 16.14 7.32
N LYS A 148 -4.31 16.54 6.17
CA LYS A 148 -2.88 16.45 5.89
C LYS A 148 -2.01 17.20 6.90
N ASP A 149 -2.55 18.28 7.48
CA ASP A 149 -1.86 19.06 8.51
C ASP A 149 -1.77 18.34 9.86
N SER A 150 -2.45 17.21 10.01
CA SER A 150 -2.41 16.37 11.22
C SER A 150 -1.19 15.47 11.31
N PHE A 151 -0.35 15.46 10.27
CA PHE A 151 0.84 14.59 10.17
C PHE A 151 2.13 15.38 10.29
#